data_1ab5d5f4982fd2528d30dde2ef7fdc6b
#
_entry.id   1ab5d5f4982fd2528d30dde2ef7fdc6b
#
_cell.length_a   1.000
_cell.length_b   1.000
_cell.length_c   1.000
_cell.angle_alpha   90.00
_cell.angle_beta   90.00
_cell.angle_gamma   90.00
#
_symmetry.space_group_name_H-M   'P 1'
#
loop_
_entity.id
_entity.type
_entity.pdbx_description
1 polymer ?
#
loop_
_entity_poly.entity_id
_entity_poly.type
_entity_poly.pdbx_seq_one_letter_code
_entity_poly.pdbx_strand_id
1 'polypeptide(L)'
;MILNIDFLDETNEVNDEHVELVEKLLQHAAKVENIEEGSEVSVTFVTNEAIHAINREYRDKDQPTDVISFALEEMGEGEVQIIGEGIPRILGDIIISTDRTREQAGEYGHSFERELGFLAVHGFLHLLGYDH
;
A
#
# COMPACT_ATOMS: atom_id res chain seq x y z
N MET A 1 -10.80 11.18 -10.14
CA MET A 1 -9.88 10.14 -9.68
C MET A 1 -10.66 8.96 -9.13
N ILE A 2 -10.15 7.77 -9.34
CA ILE A 2 -10.85 6.56 -8.90
C ILE A 2 -10.68 6.35 -7.40
N LEU A 3 -9.45 6.50 -6.92
CA LEU A 3 -9.14 6.22 -5.52
C LEU A 3 -9.08 7.48 -4.67
N ASN A 4 -9.57 7.36 -3.45
CA ASN A 4 -9.29 8.31 -2.39
C ASN A 4 -8.16 7.70 -1.57
N ILE A 5 -6.99 8.28 -1.63
CA ILE A 5 -5.81 7.74 -0.98
C ILE A 5 -5.40 8.63 0.18
N ASP A 6 -5.29 8.05 1.36
CA ASP A 6 -4.76 8.75 2.54
C ASP A 6 -3.29 8.39 2.68
N PHE A 7 -2.45 9.39 2.73
CA PHE A 7 -1.00 9.18 2.90
C PHE A 7 -0.59 9.62 4.29
N LEU A 8 0.19 8.78 4.96
CA LEU A 8 0.77 9.11 6.26
C LEU A 8 2.26 8.77 6.21
N ASP A 9 3.11 9.75 6.50
CA ASP A 9 4.55 9.53 6.52
C ASP A 9 5.08 9.69 7.94
N GLU A 10 5.47 8.58 8.55
CA GLU A 10 6.03 8.58 9.89
C GLU A 10 7.55 8.79 9.90
N THR A 11 8.16 8.86 8.73
CA THR A 11 9.62 8.93 8.59
C THR A 11 10.15 10.34 8.34
N ASN A 12 9.31 11.23 7.83
CA ASN A 12 9.70 12.55 7.34
C ASN A 12 10.69 12.50 6.19
N GLU A 13 10.76 11.37 5.50
CA GLU A 13 11.69 11.17 4.38
C GLU A 13 11.00 11.18 3.03
N VAL A 14 9.68 11.18 3.02
CA VAL A 14 8.90 11.14 1.79
C VAL A 14 8.45 12.56 1.47
N ASN A 15 8.83 13.05 0.30
CA ASN A 15 8.44 14.41 -0.09
C ASN A 15 7.20 14.39 -0.99
N ASP A 16 6.72 15.57 -1.36
CA ASP A 16 5.52 15.71 -2.15
C ASP A 16 5.62 15.01 -3.51
N GLU A 17 6.81 15.01 -4.11
CA GLU A 17 7.01 14.36 -5.40
C GLU A 17 6.86 12.85 -5.28
N HIS A 18 7.31 12.28 -4.17
CA HIS A 18 7.16 10.85 -3.91
C HIS A 18 5.69 10.49 -3.76
N VAL A 19 4.95 11.32 -3.02
CA VAL A 19 3.52 11.08 -2.81
C VAL A 19 2.77 11.18 -4.13
N GLU A 20 3.08 12.18 -4.94
CA GLU A 20 2.45 12.36 -6.25
C GLU A 20 2.72 11.16 -7.17
N LEU A 21 3.94 10.65 -7.14
CA LEU A 21 4.31 9.50 -7.94
C LEU A 21 3.48 8.27 -7.55
N VAL A 22 3.42 8.00 -6.25
CA VAL A 22 2.66 6.86 -5.74
C VAL A 22 1.18 7.03 -6.09
N GLU A 23 0.65 8.24 -5.90
CA GLU A 23 -0.74 8.50 -6.24
C GLU A 23 -1.04 8.22 -7.70
N LYS A 24 -0.20 8.72 -8.60
CA LYS A 24 -0.36 8.49 -10.03
C LYS A 24 -0.37 7.01 -10.38
N LEU A 25 0.57 6.28 -9.80
CA LEU A 25 0.70 4.85 -10.10
C LEU A 25 -0.50 4.06 -9.58
N LEU A 26 -0.96 4.36 -8.39
CA LEU A 26 -2.11 3.66 -7.82
C LEU A 26 -3.40 4.01 -8.55
N GLN A 27 -3.58 5.28 -8.97
CA GLN A 27 -4.74 5.66 -9.75
C GLN A 27 -4.76 4.92 -11.09
N HIS A 28 -3.59 4.79 -11.71
CA HIS A 28 -3.50 4.05 -12.97
C HIS A 28 -3.81 2.57 -12.77
N ALA A 29 -3.25 1.96 -11.72
CA ALA A 29 -3.52 0.56 -11.41
C ALA A 29 -5.01 0.34 -11.16
N ALA A 30 -5.65 1.26 -10.45
CA ALA A 30 -7.08 1.16 -10.18
C ALA A 30 -7.89 1.21 -11.46
N LYS A 31 -7.47 2.03 -12.41
CA LYS A 31 -8.14 2.13 -13.70
C LYS A 31 -8.01 0.82 -14.47
N VAL A 32 -6.80 0.25 -14.51
CA VAL A 32 -6.56 -1.01 -15.21
C VAL A 32 -7.35 -2.15 -14.60
N GLU A 33 -7.49 -2.13 -13.27
CA GLU A 33 -8.19 -3.19 -12.53
C GLU A 33 -9.70 -2.95 -12.41
N ASN A 34 -10.21 -1.89 -13.02
CA ASN A 34 -11.64 -1.56 -12.99
C ASN A 34 -12.19 -1.39 -11.57
N ILE A 35 -11.43 -0.72 -10.73
CA ILE A 35 -11.84 -0.46 -9.36
C ILE A 35 -12.94 0.59 -9.35
N GLU A 36 -13.92 0.44 -8.48
CA GLU A 36 -15.03 1.38 -8.37
C GLU A 36 -14.55 2.76 -7.94
N GLU A 37 -15.09 3.78 -8.60
CA GLU A 37 -14.78 5.15 -8.25
C GLU A 37 -15.24 5.44 -6.83
N GLY A 38 -14.39 6.14 -6.06
CA GLY A 38 -14.67 6.42 -4.66
C GLY A 38 -14.08 5.41 -3.69
N SER A 39 -13.44 4.36 -4.20
CA SER A 39 -12.80 3.37 -3.33
C SER A 39 -11.66 4.01 -2.55
N GLU A 40 -11.43 3.51 -1.33
CA GLU A 40 -10.45 4.08 -0.42
C GLU A 40 -9.31 3.14 -0.13
N VAL A 41 -8.12 3.70 0.02
CA VAL A 41 -6.92 2.94 0.42
C VAL A 41 -6.03 3.90 1.22
N SER A 42 -5.29 3.37 2.19
CA SER A 42 -4.30 4.17 2.90
C SER A 42 -2.91 3.67 2.57
N VAL A 43 -1.95 4.59 2.55
CA VAL A 43 -0.53 4.29 2.32
C VAL A 43 0.26 4.94 3.43
N THR A 44 0.98 4.13 4.20
CA THR A 44 1.76 4.60 5.33
C THR A 44 3.23 4.27 5.11
N PHE A 45 4.08 5.27 5.27
CA PHE A 45 5.53 5.10 5.14
C PHE A 45 6.14 5.03 6.53
N VAL A 46 6.90 3.99 6.79
CA VAL A 46 7.44 3.70 8.12
C VAL A 46 8.92 3.33 8.03
N THR A 47 9.57 3.24 9.20
CA THR A 47 10.95 2.78 9.29
C THR A 47 11.01 1.26 9.31
N ASN A 48 12.23 0.71 9.12
CA ASN A 48 12.44 -0.73 9.24
C ASN A 48 12.04 -1.25 10.61
N GLU A 49 12.34 -0.49 11.65
CA GLU A 49 11.99 -0.88 13.01
C GLU A 49 10.48 -0.99 13.18
N ALA A 50 9.75 -0.02 12.65
CA ALA A 50 8.29 -0.01 12.77
C ALA A 50 7.66 -1.15 11.98
N ILE A 51 8.12 -1.40 10.75
CA ILE A 51 7.53 -2.47 9.94
C ILE A 51 7.89 -3.85 10.49
N HIS A 52 9.07 -3.96 11.11
CA HIS A 52 9.48 -5.19 11.78
C HIS A 52 8.49 -5.53 12.90
N ALA A 53 8.15 -4.53 13.73
CA ALA A 53 7.20 -4.71 14.82
C ALA A 53 5.82 -5.14 14.30
N ILE A 54 5.36 -4.52 13.22
CA ILE A 54 4.09 -4.85 12.59
C ILE A 54 4.11 -6.28 12.05
N ASN A 55 5.19 -6.65 11.39
CA ASN A 55 5.32 -7.97 10.79
C ASN A 55 5.31 -9.04 11.86
N ARG A 56 5.99 -8.79 12.99
CA ARG A 56 6.04 -9.72 14.09
C ARG A 56 4.66 -9.86 14.76
N GLU A 57 3.99 -8.75 14.98
CA GLU A 57 2.71 -8.75 15.69
C GLU A 57 1.56 -9.32 14.87
N TYR A 58 1.49 -8.97 13.61
CA TYR A 58 0.32 -9.31 12.79
C TYR A 58 0.54 -10.46 11.82
N ARG A 59 1.79 -10.80 11.53
CA ARG A 59 2.11 -11.88 10.59
C ARG A 59 2.98 -12.95 11.19
N ASP A 60 3.30 -12.82 12.46
CA ASP A 60 4.12 -13.77 13.20
C ASP A 60 5.48 -14.02 12.56
N LYS A 61 6.05 -12.97 11.98
CA LYS A 61 7.37 -13.02 11.36
C LYS A 61 8.28 -12.00 12.03
N ASP A 62 9.27 -12.49 12.76
CA ASP A 62 10.17 -11.63 13.52
C ASP A 62 11.29 -11.11 12.65
N GLN A 63 10.93 -10.35 11.64
CA GLN A 63 11.89 -9.74 10.72
C GLN A 63 11.24 -8.56 10.00
N PRO A 64 12.03 -7.59 9.54
CA PRO A 64 11.48 -6.51 8.73
C PRO A 64 11.15 -7.01 7.33
N THR A 65 10.32 -6.26 6.64
CA THR A 65 9.97 -6.54 5.26
C THR A 65 9.91 -5.21 4.51
N ASP A 66 9.67 -5.24 3.20
CA ASP A 66 9.58 -4.02 2.40
C ASP A 66 8.18 -3.42 2.39
N VAL A 67 7.17 -4.26 2.24
CA VAL A 67 5.78 -3.79 2.18
C VAL A 67 4.85 -4.81 2.81
N ILE A 68 3.83 -4.32 3.51
CA ILE A 68 2.77 -5.15 4.09
C ILE A 68 1.44 -4.59 3.62
N SER A 69 0.54 -5.46 3.19
CA SER A 69 -0.80 -5.07 2.78
C SER A 69 -1.82 -5.76 3.67
N PHE A 70 -2.74 -4.96 4.21
CA PHE A 70 -3.86 -5.48 5.01
C PHE A 70 -5.14 -5.25 4.22
N ALA A 71 -5.66 -6.32 3.64
CA ALA A 71 -6.86 -6.24 2.82
C ALA A 71 -8.09 -6.34 3.71
N LEU A 72 -8.87 -5.27 3.76
CA LEU A 72 -10.05 -5.25 4.60
C LEU A 72 -11.20 -6.04 3.99
N GLU A 73 -11.23 -6.15 2.69
CA GLU A 73 -12.31 -6.87 2.02
C GLU A 73 -12.27 -8.38 2.26
N GLU A 74 -11.12 -8.92 2.57
CA GLU A 74 -11.02 -10.35 2.86
C GLU A 74 -11.78 -10.71 4.13
N MET A 75 -11.91 -9.74 5.03
CA MET A 75 -12.58 -9.98 6.30
C MET A 75 -14.09 -9.97 6.17
N GLY A 76 -14.58 -9.43 5.08
CA GLY A 76 -16.02 -9.38 4.82
C GLY A 76 -16.55 -10.54 4.03
N GLU A 77 -15.70 -11.53 3.75
CA GLU A 77 -16.11 -12.68 2.97
C GLU A 77 -17.20 -13.46 3.69
N GLY A 78 -18.29 -13.68 3.01
CA GLY A 78 -19.41 -14.39 3.59
C GLY A 78 -20.37 -13.51 4.35
N GLU A 79 -20.04 -12.27 4.57
CA GLU A 79 -20.93 -11.34 5.20
C GLU A 79 -21.86 -10.75 4.16
N VAL A 80 -23.06 -10.42 4.60
CA VAL A 80 -23.99 -9.72 3.74
C VAL A 80 -23.40 -8.37 3.44
N GLN A 81 -23.08 -8.17 2.19
CA GLN A 81 -22.60 -6.88 1.73
C GLN A 81 -23.79 -5.94 1.77
N ILE A 82 -23.82 -5.10 2.76
CA ILE A 82 -24.80 -4.04 2.76
C ILE A 82 -24.23 -2.98 1.85
N ILE A 83 -24.51 -3.11 0.60
CA ILE A 83 -24.08 -2.12 -0.34
C ILE A 83 -25.12 -1.02 -0.34
N GLY A 84 -24.96 -0.09 0.59
CA GLY A 84 -25.75 1.10 0.58
C GLY A 84 -25.12 2.07 -0.38
N GLU A 85 -25.92 2.78 -1.11
CA GLU A 85 -25.42 3.84 -1.96
C GLU A 85 -24.69 4.85 -1.08
N GLY A 86 -23.54 5.29 -1.54
CA GLY A 86 -22.76 6.27 -0.82
C GLY A 86 -21.79 5.70 0.20
N ILE A 87 -21.79 4.38 0.40
CA ILE A 87 -20.80 3.76 1.28
C ILE A 87 -19.56 3.44 0.45
N PRO A 88 -18.41 4.05 0.77
CA PRO A 88 -17.21 3.80 -0.02
C PRO A 88 -16.70 2.38 0.20
N ARG A 89 -16.12 1.83 -0.84
CA ARG A 89 -15.44 0.55 -0.76
C ARG A 89 -14.06 0.80 -0.17
N ILE A 90 -13.75 0.13 0.93
CA ILE A 90 -12.45 0.29 1.59
C ILE A 90 -11.59 -0.92 1.25
N LEU A 91 -10.52 -0.68 0.50
CA LEU A 91 -9.65 -1.76 0.04
C LEU A 91 -8.71 -2.25 1.13
N GLY A 92 -8.13 -1.33 1.88
CA GLY A 92 -7.24 -1.70 2.97
C GLY A 92 -6.08 -0.73 3.13
N ASP A 93 -5.01 -1.23 3.75
CA ASP A 93 -3.84 -0.44 4.09
C ASP A 93 -2.58 -1.01 3.45
N ILE A 94 -1.74 -0.13 2.95
CA ILE A 94 -0.43 -0.49 2.41
C ILE A 94 0.61 0.18 3.30
N ILE A 95 1.54 -0.60 3.86
CA ILE A 95 2.57 -0.09 4.75
C ILE A 95 3.92 -0.37 4.11
N ILE A 96 4.72 0.66 3.90
CA ILE A 96 5.98 0.58 3.16
C ILE A 96 7.14 1.04 4.04
N SER A 97 8.21 0.24 4.12
CA SER A 97 9.43 0.65 4.80
C SER A 97 10.27 1.50 3.85
N THR A 98 10.53 2.75 4.21
CA THR A 98 11.39 3.61 3.41
C THR A 98 12.84 3.15 3.49
N ASP A 99 13.25 2.64 4.64
CA ASP A 99 14.60 2.10 4.81
C ASP A 99 14.85 0.94 3.86
N ARG A 100 13.92 -0.01 3.82
CA ARG A 100 14.07 -1.17 2.95
C ARG A 100 13.96 -0.78 1.48
N THR A 101 13.09 0.20 1.18
CA THR A 101 12.98 0.75 -0.17
C THR A 101 14.34 1.26 -0.65
N ARG A 102 15.03 2.02 0.22
CA ARG A 102 16.33 2.59 -0.12
C ARG A 102 17.39 1.51 -0.33
N GLU A 103 17.38 0.50 0.54
CA GLU A 103 18.31 -0.62 0.44
C GLU A 103 18.10 -1.39 -0.87
N GLN A 104 16.88 -1.72 -1.18
CA GLN A 104 16.56 -2.47 -2.40
C GLN A 104 16.87 -1.66 -3.67
N ALA A 105 16.59 -0.37 -3.64
CA ALA A 105 16.91 0.49 -4.76
C ALA A 105 18.42 0.42 -5.05
N GLY A 106 19.23 0.49 -4.02
CA GLY A 106 20.68 0.36 -4.16
C GLY A 106 21.11 -1.00 -4.69
N GLU A 107 20.51 -2.06 -4.16
CA GLU A 107 20.84 -3.42 -4.58
C GLU A 107 20.49 -3.69 -6.05
N TYR A 108 19.40 -3.13 -6.52
CA TYR A 108 18.93 -3.39 -7.88
C TYR A 108 19.35 -2.34 -8.89
N GLY A 109 20.07 -1.31 -8.45
CA GLY A 109 20.51 -0.25 -9.35
C GLY A 109 19.37 0.65 -9.81
N HIS A 110 18.33 0.81 -9.00
CA HIS A 110 17.19 1.68 -9.29
C HIS A 110 17.27 2.96 -8.47
N SER A 111 16.47 3.96 -8.84
CA SER A 111 16.29 5.12 -7.99
C SER A 111 15.37 4.74 -6.84
N PHE A 112 15.40 5.54 -5.77
CA PHE A 112 14.49 5.38 -4.65
C PHE A 112 13.04 5.48 -5.13
N GLU A 113 12.77 6.46 -5.99
CA GLU A 113 11.44 6.70 -6.53
C GLU A 113 10.89 5.51 -7.30
N ARG A 114 11.73 4.89 -8.09
CA ARG A 114 11.32 3.72 -8.88
C ARG A 114 10.97 2.55 -7.96
N GLU A 115 11.81 2.32 -6.96
CA GLU A 115 11.56 1.22 -6.02
C GLU A 115 10.32 1.49 -5.19
N LEU A 116 10.15 2.72 -4.74
CA LEU A 116 8.98 3.12 -3.96
C LEU A 116 7.69 2.89 -4.76
N GLY A 117 7.69 3.30 -6.02
CA GLY A 117 6.55 3.10 -6.90
C GLY A 117 6.25 1.63 -7.10
N PHE A 118 7.28 0.82 -7.30
CA PHE A 118 7.13 -0.62 -7.48
C PHE A 118 6.48 -1.26 -6.24
N LEU A 119 6.97 -0.91 -5.06
CA LEU A 119 6.44 -1.47 -3.82
C LEU A 119 5.01 -1.05 -3.57
N ALA A 120 4.67 0.19 -3.90
CA ALA A 120 3.31 0.68 -3.73
C ALA A 120 2.33 -0.07 -4.63
N VAL A 121 2.67 -0.25 -5.90
CA VAL A 121 1.82 -0.99 -6.83
C VAL A 121 1.72 -2.45 -6.41
N HIS A 122 2.84 -3.03 -6.01
CA HIS A 122 2.89 -4.41 -5.52
C HIS A 122 1.94 -4.61 -4.34
N GLY A 123 2.00 -3.71 -3.36
CA GLY A 123 1.12 -3.77 -2.21
C GLY A 123 -0.34 -3.57 -2.58
N PHE A 124 -0.60 -2.69 -3.53
CA PHE A 124 -1.95 -2.45 -4.00
C PHE A 124 -2.56 -3.68 -4.67
N LEU A 125 -1.78 -4.35 -5.50
CA LEU A 125 -2.25 -5.57 -6.17
C LEU A 125 -2.53 -6.68 -5.15
N HIS A 126 -1.73 -6.75 -4.10
CA HIS A 126 -2.00 -7.69 -3.01
C HIS A 126 -3.35 -7.42 -2.35
N LEU A 127 -3.71 -6.15 -2.18
CA LEU A 127 -5.03 -5.80 -1.63
C LEU A 127 -6.15 -6.34 -2.49
N LEU A 128 -5.92 -6.45 -3.80
CA LEU A 128 -6.93 -6.92 -4.72
C LEU A 128 -6.94 -8.44 -4.86
N GLY A 129 -6.08 -9.12 -4.11
CA GLY A 129 -6.06 -10.58 -4.10
C GLY A 129 -5.01 -11.23 -4.99
N TYR A 130 -4.17 -10.44 -5.65
CA TYR A 130 -3.09 -11.02 -6.45
C TYR A 130 -2.03 -11.62 -5.55
N ASP A 131 -1.58 -12.78 -5.91
CA ASP A 131 -0.58 -13.52 -5.16
C ASP A 131 0.62 -13.78 -6.06
N HIS A 132 1.78 -14.00 -5.48
CA HIS A 132 2.99 -14.29 -6.24
C HIS A 132 3.35 -15.71 -6.18
#